data_ca684c4df72baba5c597c6c1076eb500
#
_entry.id   ca684c4df72baba5c597c6c1076eb500
#
_cell.length_a   1.000
_cell.length_b   1.000
_cell.length_c   1.000
_cell.angle_alpha   90.00
_cell.angle_beta   90.00
_cell.angle_gamma   90.00
#
_symmetry.space_group_name_H-M   'P 1'
#
loop_
_entity.id
_entity.type
_entity.pdbx_description
1 polymer ?
#
loop_
_entity_poly.entity_id
_entity_poly.type
_entity_poly.pdbx_seq_one_letter_code
_entity_poly.pdbx_strand_id
1 'polypeptide(L)' 'SRTAKQKEEREAQLSGVAEFLGGRIAEIGVPVVIMGMDSFDRRIIHQNLGDQGGMQTESEGFGTFRRLKVRSLK' A
#
# COMPACT_ATOMS: atom_id res chain seq x y z
N SER A 1 13.75 -0.96 16.49
CA SER A 1 13.20 0.13 15.68
C SER A 1 14.10 0.40 14.48
N ARG A 2 13.54 0.96 13.43
CA ARG A 2 14.27 1.26 12.20
C ARG A 2 15.06 2.56 12.35
N THR A 3 16.29 2.59 11.82
CA THR A 3 17.05 3.82 11.69
C THR A 3 16.46 4.69 10.58
N ALA A 4 16.86 5.97 10.52
CA ALA A 4 16.41 6.87 9.45
C ALA A 4 16.74 6.32 8.07
N LYS A 5 17.96 5.76 7.90
CA LYS A 5 18.39 5.17 6.63
C LYS A 5 17.54 3.96 6.25
N GLN A 6 17.25 3.09 7.22
CA GLN A 6 16.40 1.93 6.99
C GLN A 6 14.99 2.33 6.58
N LYS A 7 14.44 3.39 7.20
CA LYS A 7 13.13 3.92 6.83
C LYS A 7 13.13 4.45 5.40
N GLU A 8 14.16 5.18 5.00
CA GLU A 8 14.27 5.69 3.64
C GLU A 8 14.33 4.55 2.62
N GLU A 9 15.14 3.53 2.89
CA GLU A 9 15.28 2.37 2.01
C GLU A 9 13.95 1.61 1.90
N ARG A 10 13.28 1.42 3.03
CA ARG A 10 11.99 0.74 3.06
C ARG A 10 10.93 1.54 2.30
N GLU A 11 10.91 2.84 2.50
CA GLU A 11 9.98 3.73 1.79
C GLU A 11 10.18 3.66 0.28
N ALA A 12 11.43 3.66 -0.19
CA ALA A 12 11.73 3.54 -1.61
C ALA A 12 11.24 2.20 -2.18
N GLN A 13 11.45 1.11 -1.44
CA GLN A 13 10.97 -0.22 -1.84
C GLN A 13 9.45 -0.25 -1.93
N LEU A 14 8.78 0.31 -0.93
CA LEU A 14 7.32 0.31 -0.86
C LEU A 14 6.71 1.22 -1.92
N SER A 15 7.36 2.32 -2.26
CA SER A 15 6.93 3.18 -3.36
C SER A 15 6.90 2.42 -4.69
N GLY A 16 7.93 1.62 -4.94
CA GLY A 16 7.97 0.77 -6.13
C GLY A 16 6.88 -0.29 -6.14
N VAL A 17 6.64 -0.91 -4.99
CA VAL A 17 5.56 -1.90 -4.83
C VAL A 17 4.20 -1.25 -5.08
N ALA A 18 3.95 -0.07 -4.50
CA ALA A 18 2.70 0.64 -4.67
C ALA A 18 2.46 1.01 -6.13
N GLU A 19 3.48 1.48 -6.82
CA GLU A 19 3.40 1.84 -8.23
C GLU A 19 3.03 0.62 -9.08
N PHE A 20 3.70 -0.51 -8.85
CA PHE A 20 3.41 -1.76 -9.54
C PHE A 20 1.98 -2.23 -9.26
N LEU A 21 1.57 -2.25 -8.00
CA LEU A 21 0.22 -2.68 -7.62
C LEU A 21 -0.85 -1.78 -8.21
N GLY A 22 -0.64 -0.47 -8.16
CA GLY A 22 -1.60 0.49 -8.72
C GLY A 22 -1.81 0.24 -10.21
N GLY A 23 -0.74 0.02 -10.96
CA GLY A 23 -0.81 -0.30 -12.38
C GLY A 23 -1.56 -1.59 -12.66
N ARG A 24 -1.28 -2.64 -11.87
CA ARG A 24 -1.95 -3.93 -12.05
C ARG A 24 -3.43 -3.88 -11.70
N ILE A 25 -3.78 -3.21 -10.60
CA ILE A 25 -5.18 -3.07 -10.19
C ILE A 25 -5.97 -2.27 -11.22
N ALA A 26 -5.39 -1.19 -11.74
CA ALA A 26 -6.03 -0.39 -12.78
C ALA A 26 -6.28 -1.22 -14.05
N GLU A 27 -5.33 -2.08 -14.41
CA GLU A 27 -5.42 -2.93 -15.57
C GLU A 27 -6.43 -4.06 -15.42
N ILE A 28 -6.39 -4.74 -14.27
CA ILE A 28 -7.21 -5.94 -14.03
C ILE A 28 -8.61 -5.57 -13.53
N GLY A 29 -8.71 -4.51 -12.73
CA GLY A 29 -9.99 -4.05 -12.17
C GLY A 29 -10.48 -4.87 -10.98
N VAL A 30 -9.65 -5.75 -10.42
CA VAL A 30 -10.01 -6.59 -9.27
C VAL A 30 -9.40 -6.01 -7.99
N PRO A 31 -10.19 -5.87 -6.91
CA PRO A 31 -9.64 -5.42 -5.64
C PRO A 31 -8.57 -6.37 -5.11
N VAL A 32 -7.58 -5.80 -4.43
CA VAL A 32 -6.47 -6.57 -3.85
C VAL A 32 -6.43 -6.29 -2.35
N VAL A 33 -6.16 -7.33 -1.58
CA VAL A 33 -5.96 -7.22 -0.13
C VAL A 33 -4.52 -7.56 0.18
N ILE A 34 -3.83 -6.65 0.87
CA ILE A 34 -2.44 -6.83 1.27
C ILE A 34 -2.39 -7.08 2.78
N MET A 35 -1.79 -8.19 3.17
CA MET A 35 -1.67 -8.58 4.56
C MET A 35 -0.21 -8.57 5.02
N GLY A 36 0.00 -8.66 6.31
CA GLY A 36 1.34 -8.82 6.87
C GLY A 36 2.18 -7.56 6.94
N MET A 37 1.60 -6.40 6.69
CA MET A 37 2.31 -5.13 6.78
C MET A 37 2.11 -4.47 8.15
N ASP A 38 3.16 -3.81 8.66
CA ASP A 38 3.02 -2.98 9.85
C ASP A 38 2.39 -1.61 9.49
N SER A 39 2.18 -0.77 10.50
CA SER A 39 1.53 0.52 10.28
C SER A 39 2.35 1.47 9.41
N PHE A 40 3.68 1.38 9.49
CA PHE A 40 4.56 2.19 8.64
C PHE A 40 4.38 1.81 7.16
N ASP A 41 4.43 0.51 6.87
CA ASP A 41 4.30 -0.01 5.51
C ASP A 41 2.93 0.36 4.91
N ARG A 42 1.86 0.17 5.68
CA ARG A 42 0.50 0.53 5.22
C ARG A 42 0.38 2.00 4.89
N ARG A 43 0.97 2.87 5.73
CA ARG A 43 0.94 4.31 5.50
C ARG A 43 1.65 4.68 4.21
N ILE A 44 2.83 4.11 3.97
CA ILE A 44 3.60 4.42 2.76
C ILE A 44 2.86 3.94 1.51
N ILE A 45 2.31 2.73 1.52
CA ILE A 45 1.53 2.21 0.40
C ILE A 45 0.29 3.08 0.16
N HIS A 46 -0.42 3.43 1.22
CA HIS A 46 -1.61 4.28 1.12
C HIS A 46 -1.28 5.64 0.50
N GLN A 47 -0.21 6.29 0.96
CA GLN A 47 0.21 7.59 0.43
C GLN A 47 0.59 7.51 -1.03
N ASN A 48 1.36 6.50 -1.41
CA ASN A 48 1.80 6.34 -2.79
C ASN A 48 0.65 6.04 -3.74
N LEU A 49 -0.29 5.20 -3.33
CA LEU A 49 -1.47 4.90 -4.16
C LEU A 49 -2.38 6.12 -4.27
N GLY A 50 -2.50 6.91 -3.20
CA GLY A 50 -3.23 8.17 -3.23
C GLY A 50 -2.61 9.17 -4.22
N ASP A 51 -1.29 9.25 -4.24
CA ASP A 51 -0.56 10.14 -5.15
C ASP A 51 -0.72 9.73 -6.62
N GLN A 52 -0.82 8.43 -6.88
CA GLN A 52 -1.09 7.95 -8.25
C GLN A 52 -2.47 8.36 -8.74
N GLY A 53 -3.42 8.46 -7.82
CA GLY A 53 -4.81 8.74 -8.15
C GLY A 53 -5.54 7.52 -8.72
N GLY A 54 -6.86 7.57 -8.72
CA GLY A 54 -7.70 6.52 -9.28
C GLY A 54 -7.79 5.26 -8.44
N MET A 55 -7.23 5.26 -7.24
CA MET A 55 -7.27 4.12 -6.31
C MET A 55 -7.90 4.54 -4.99
N GLN A 56 -8.58 3.61 -4.36
CA GLN A 56 -9.08 3.78 -3.01
C GLN A 56 -8.43 2.73 -2.12
N THR A 57 -7.94 3.15 -0.97
CA THR A 57 -7.32 2.24 0.00
C THR A 57 -8.06 2.33 1.32
N GLU A 58 -8.19 1.20 2.00
CA GLU A 58 -8.93 1.12 3.25
C GLU A 58 -8.26 0.09 4.15
N SER A 59 -7.93 0.49 5.39
CA SER A 59 -7.40 -0.42 6.39
C SER A 59 -8.56 -1.11 7.10
N GLU A 60 -8.47 -2.42 7.21
CA GLU A 60 -9.49 -3.24 7.88
C GLU A 60 -8.83 -4.15 8.92
N GLY A 61 -9.62 -4.60 9.89
CA GLY A 61 -9.19 -5.59 10.87
C GLY A 61 -8.55 -4.97 12.10
N PHE A 62 -8.12 -5.84 13.01
CA PHE A 62 -7.57 -5.47 14.31
C PHE A 62 -6.25 -6.19 14.57
N GLY A 63 -5.34 -5.53 15.27
CA GLY A 63 -4.10 -6.13 15.72
C GLY A 63 -3.31 -6.76 14.60
N THR A 64 -2.95 -8.03 14.75
CA THR A 64 -2.15 -8.76 13.76
C THR A 64 -2.94 -9.13 12.50
N PHE A 65 -4.25 -8.98 12.54
CA PHE A 65 -5.12 -9.28 11.40
C PHE A 65 -5.40 -8.06 10.53
N ARG A 66 -4.71 -6.97 10.76
CA ARG A 66 -4.87 -5.78 9.95
C ARG A 66 -4.42 -6.03 8.53
N ARG A 67 -5.20 -5.51 7.59
CA ARG A 67 -4.93 -5.63 6.16
C ARG A 67 -5.29 -4.34 5.45
N LEU A 68 -4.71 -4.13 4.29
CA LEU A 68 -4.99 -3.00 3.44
C LEU A 68 -5.74 -3.48 2.19
N LYS A 69 -6.94 -2.99 2.00
CA LYS A 69 -7.74 -3.28 0.81
C LYS A 69 -7.55 -2.15 -0.18
N VAL A 70 -7.23 -2.50 -1.42
CA VAL A 70 -6.97 -1.54 -2.50
C VAL A 70 -7.89 -1.86 -3.66
N ARG A 71 -8.58 -0.87 -4.19
CA ARG A 71 -9.43 -1.05 -5.36
C ARG A 71 -9.33 0.14 -6.30
N SER A 72 -9.59 -0.10 -7.58
CA SER A 72 -9.70 0.95 -8.57
C SER A 72 -11.01 1.71 -8.39
N LEU A 73 -10.98 3.02 -8.61
CA LEU A 73 -12.17 3.87 -8.60
C LEU A 73 -12.88 3.92 -9.95
N LYS A 74 -12.32 3.26 -10.93
CA LYS A 74 -12.93 3.18 -12.26
C LYS A 74 -13.99 2.09 -12.33
#